data_76368fe1796635aa2fa3efb5af5f7d27
#
_entry.id   76368fe1796635aa2fa3efb5af5f7d27
#
_cell.length_a   1.000
_cell.length_b   1.000
_cell.length_c   1.000
_cell.angle_alpha   90.00
_cell.angle_beta   90.00
_cell.angle_gamma   90.00
#
_symmetry.space_group_name_H-M   'P 1'
#
loop_
_entity.id
_entity.type
_entity.pdbx_description
1 polymer ?
#
loop_
_entity_poly.entity_id
_entity_poly.type
_entity_poly.pdbx_seq_one_letter_code
_entity_poly.pdbx_strand_id
1 'polypeptide(L)'
;DKTTPALVMGAISAQLPFIFVPAGPMLRASWRGRTLGSGSDVWKYWDELRAGEITQDDWHSAEERIASSAGHCMTMGTASTMTSAVEALGLTLPGAASIPAADSDHPRMAVASGRRIVSLPPPPLSLEAFENAIKVVLAIGGFSHSRVHLLPASGPAGVDIGVSRCQRCS
;
A
#
# COMPACT_ATOMS: atom_id res chain seq x y z
N ASP A 1 -4.63 0.08 5.82
CA ASP A 1 -3.60 -0.92 6.09
C ASP A 1 -4.17 -2.34 6.28
N LYS A 2 -5.39 -2.49 6.79
CA LYS A 2 -6.03 -3.80 6.98
C LYS A 2 -6.80 -4.28 5.76
N THR A 3 -7.35 -3.38 4.96
CA THR A 3 -8.24 -3.70 3.84
C THR A 3 -7.53 -4.53 2.77
N THR A 4 -6.34 -4.12 2.34
CA THR A 4 -5.56 -4.83 1.31
C THR A 4 -5.26 -6.28 1.71
N PRO A 5 -4.62 -6.57 2.85
CA PRO A 5 -4.35 -7.96 3.24
C PRO A 5 -5.62 -8.77 3.45
N ALA A 6 -6.69 -8.20 4.02
CA ALA A 6 -7.93 -8.92 4.24
C ALA A 6 -8.61 -9.35 2.93
N LEU A 7 -8.68 -8.45 1.95
CA LEU A 7 -9.25 -8.75 0.63
C LEU A 7 -8.42 -9.81 -0.12
N VAL A 8 -7.10 -9.69 -0.09
CA VAL A 8 -6.20 -10.65 -0.74
C VAL A 8 -6.30 -12.03 -0.09
N MET A 9 -6.28 -12.12 1.23
CA MET A 9 -6.47 -13.39 1.95
C MET A 9 -7.81 -14.03 1.62
N GLY A 10 -8.89 -13.25 1.61
CA GLY A 10 -10.22 -13.75 1.26
C GLY A 10 -10.29 -14.25 -0.19
N ALA A 11 -9.70 -13.51 -1.13
CA ALA A 11 -9.66 -13.89 -2.53
C ALA A 11 -8.84 -15.17 -2.78
N ILE A 12 -7.68 -15.30 -2.11
CA ILE A 12 -6.86 -16.53 -2.17
C ILE A 12 -7.65 -17.72 -1.59
N SER A 13 -8.32 -17.54 -0.45
CA SER A 13 -9.12 -18.59 0.18
C SER A 13 -10.29 -19.04 -0.68
N ALA A 14 -10.83 -18.17 -1.52
CA ALA A 14 -11.90 -18.50 -2.44
C ALA A 14 -11.44 -19.39 -3.62
N GLN A 15 -10.15 -19.47 -3.89
CA GLN A 15 -9.53 -20.24 -4.99
C GLN A 15 -10.11 -19.93 -6.38
N LEU A 16 -10.57 -18.70 -6.57
CA LEU A 16 -11.12 -18.22 -7.83
C LEU A 16 -10.12 -17.29 -8.53
N PRO A 17 -10.22 -17.12 -9.86
CA PRO A 17 -9.48 -16.06 -10.53
C PRO A 17 -9.85 -14.69 -9.94
N PHE A 18 -8.87 -13.90 -9.61
CA PHE A 18 -9.09 -12.54 -9.13
C PHE A 18 -7.97 -11.60 -9.57
N ILE A 19 -8.27 -10.33 -9.59
CA ILE A 19 -7.30 -9.25 -9.76
C ILE A 19 -7.62 -8.17 -8.73
N PHE A 20 -6.59 -7.74 -8.01
CA PHE A 20 -6.73 -6.69 -7.02
C PHE A 20 -6.63 -5.32 -7.68
N VAL A 21 -7.56 -4.42 -7.39
CA VAL A 21 -7.52 -3.02 -7.83
C VAL A 21 -7.16 -2.15 -6.61
N PRO A 22 -5.93 -1.62 -6.54
CA PRO A 22 -5.54 -0.77 -5.42
C PRO A 22 -6.37 0.52 -5.38
N ALA A 23 -6.63 1.04 -4.18
CA ALA A 23 -7.32 2.32 -4.02
C ALA A 23 -6.48 3.52 -4.49
N GLY A 24 -5.17 3.35 -4.58
CA GLY A 24 -4.22 4.40 -4.91
C GLY A 24 -3.87 5.32 -3.74
N PRO A 25 -2.67 5.86 -3.69
CA PRO A 25 -2.25 6.84 -2.70
C PRO A 25 -2.93 8.21 -2.93
N MET A 26 -2.99 9.04 -1.88
CA MET A 26 -3.24 10.47 -2.01
C MET A 26 -2.16 11.14 -2.85
N LEU A 27 -2.49 12.26 -3.47
CA LEU A 27 -1.50 13.13 -4.12
C LEU A 27 -0.49 13.66 -3.10
N ARG A 28 0.72 13.94 -3.56
CA ARG A 28 1.76 14.51 -2.71
C ARG A 28 1.33 15.87 -2.16
N ALA A 29 1.30 15.98 -0.85
CA ALA A 29 0.97 17.22 -0.16
C ALA A 29 2.20 18.11 0.05
N SER A 30 1.96 19.42 0.13
CA SER A 30 2.97 20.40 0.51
C SER A 30 2.37 21.56 1.27
N TRP A 31 3.14 22.10 2.22
CA TRP A 31 2.81 23.31 2.96
C TRP A 31 4.06 24.17 3.10
N ARG A 32 3.94 25.47 2.82
CA ARG A 32 5.07 26.44 2.84
C ARG A 32 6.32 25.93 2.11
N GLY A 33 6.14 25.28 0.95
CA GLY A 33 7.23 24.76 0.13
C GLY A 33 7.86 23.47 0.64
N ARG A 34 7.39 22.90 1.75
CA ARG A 34 7.86 21.62 2.30
C ARG A 34 6.85 20.51 1.99
N THR A 35 7.35 19.34 1.62
CA THR A 35 6.51 18.14 1.45
C THR A 35 5.95 17.74 2.80
N LEU A 36 4.67 17.40 2.84
CA LEU A 36 4.00 16.87 4.03
C LEU A 36 3.91 15.35 3.95
N GLY A 37 4.24 14.70 5.07
CA GLY A 37 3.85 13.32 5.36
C GLY A 37 2.64 13.32 6.30
N SER A 38 1.72 12.36 6.13
CA SER A 38 0.46 12.40 6.88
C SER A 38 0.60 12.18 8.38
N GLY A 39 1.46 11.27 8.82
CA GLY A 39 1.62 10.95 10.25
C GLY A 39 2.68 11.80 10.95
N SER A 40 3.89 11.84 10.40
CA SER A 40 5.03 12.51 11.02
C SER A 40 4.84 14.02 11.14
N ASP A 41 4.26 14.65 10.11
CA ASP A 41 4.12 16.11 10.09
C ASP A 41 2.95 16.61 10.95
N VAL A 42 1.90 15.79 11.16
CA VAL A 42 0.83 16.10 12.13
C VAL A 42 1.44 16.32 13.52
N TRP A 43 2.24 15.38 14.00
CA TRP A 43 2.85 15.50 15.33
C TRP A 43 3.81 16.66 15.42
N LYS A 44 4.64 16.86 14.41
CA LYS A 44 5.60 17.96 14.35
C LYS A 44 4.92 19.32 14.45
N TYR A 45 3.92 19.59 13.58
CA TYR A 45 3.25 20.90 13.59
C TYR A 45 2.34 21.07 14.80
N TRP A 46 1.83 19.98 15.38
CA TRP A 46 1.13 20.04 16.65
C TRP A 46 2.06 20.48 17.78
N ASP A 47 3.29 19.97 17.83
CA ASP A 47 4.29 20.38 18.82
C ASP A 47 4.73 21.83 18.60
N GLU A 48 4.93 22.26 17.35
CA GLU A 48 5.23 23.67 17.01
C GLU A 48 4.10 24.61 17.45
N LEU A 49 2.83 24.21 17.27
CA LEU A 49 1.68 24.98 17.78
C LEU A 49 1.71 25.09 19.31
N ARG A 50 1.93 23.97 20.00
CA ARG A 50 2.00 23.97 21.47
C ARG A 50 3.17 24.79 22.01
N ALA A 51 4.27 24.86 21.27
CA ALA A 51 5.44 25.69 21.58
C ALA A 51 5.21 27.18 21.26
N GLY A 52 4.12 27.54 20.58
CA GLY A 52 3.85 28.90 20.13
C GLY A 52 4.70 29.36 18.93
N GLU A 53 5.33 28.40 18.22
CA GLU A 53 6.16 28.69 17.03
C GLU A 53 5.33 28.94 15.78
N ILE A 54 4.12 28.39 15.73
CA ILE A 54 3.11 28.63 14.68
C ILE A 54 1.78 29.03 15.29
N THR A 55 0.95 29.70 14.49
CA THR A 55 -0.38 30.15 14.91
C THR A 55 -1.43 29.04 14.74
N GLN A 56 -2.61 29.21 15.34
CA GLN A 56 -3.75 28.31 15.13
C GLN A 56 -4.17 28.24 13.65
N ASP A 57 -4.12 29.38 12.94
CA ASP A 57 -4.45 29.43 11.50
C ASP A 57 -3.40 28.68 10.66
N ASP A 58 -2.13 28.75 11.06
CA ASP A 58 -1.06 27.97 10.43
C ASP A 58 -1.30 26.47 10.59
N TRP A 59 -1.69 26.05 11.80
CA TRP A 59 -2.02 24.67 12.09
C TRP A 59 -3.21 24.19 11.22
N HIS A 60 -4.30 24.92 11.18
CA HIS A 60 -5.46 24.57 10.35
C HIS A 60 -5.10 24.50 8.88
N SER A 61 -4.30 25.44 8.39
CA SER A 61 -3.80 25.41 7.00
C SER A 61 -2.91 24.21 6.68
N ALA A 62 -2.10 23.76 7.63
CA ALA A 62 -1.30 22.56 7.47
C ALA A 62 -2.16 21.28 7.51
N GLU A 63 -3.11 21.22 8.46
CA GLU A 63 -4.05 20.10 8.64
C GLU A 63 -4.87 19.85 7.37
N GLU A 64 -5.45 20.89 6.77
CA GLU A 64 -6.21 20.80 5.52
C GLU A 64 -5.37 20.22 4.36
N ARG A 65 -4.06 20.49 4.34
CA ARG A 65 -3.17 20.03 3.29
C ARG A 65 -2.62 18.61 3.50
N ILE A 66 -2.68 18.09 4.71
CA ILE A 66 -2.25 16.72 5.02
C ILE A 66 -3.14 15.69 4.29
N ALA A 67 -4.45 15.92 4.23
CA ALA A 67 -5.39 15.13 3.43
C ALA A 67 -5.57 15.76 2.05
N SER A 68 -4.55 15.66 1.21
CA SER A 68 -4.42 16.39 -0.06
C SER A 68 -5.42 15.97 -1.14
N SER A 69 -5.92 14.74 -1.09
CA SER A 69 -6.88 14.19 -2.07
C SER A 69 -7.52 12.90 -1.55
N ALA A 70 -8.42 12.31 -2.34
CA ALA A 70 -8.84 10.93 -2.15
C ALA A 70 -7.64 9.98 -2.27
N GLY A 71 -7.70 8.84 -1.58
CA GLY A 71 -6.66 7.81 -1.58
C GLY A 71 -6.25 7.37 -0.18
N HIS A 72 -5.39 6.34 -0.11
CA HIS A 72 -4.76 5.98 1.15
C HIS A 72 -3.59 6.93 1.47
N CYS A 73 -3.01 6.81 2.67
CA CYS A 73 -1.86 7.62 3.08
C CYS A 73 -0.76 7.64 1.99
N MET A 74 -0.24 8.83 1.67
CA MET A 74 0.79 9.03 0.66
C MET A 74 2.20 8.61 1.10
N THR A 75 2.40 8.35 2.39
CA THR A 75 3.69 7.86 2.89
C THR A 75 3.85 6.37 2.60
N MET A 76 5.10 5.86 2.57
CA MET A 76 5.40 4.44 2.46
C MET A 76 5.11 3.72 3.79
N GLY A 77 3.87 3.88 4.28
CA GLY A 77 3.32 3.14 5.41
C GLY A 77 2.75 1.79 4.98
N THR A 78 1.97 1.17 5.85
CA THR A 78 1.42 -0.19 5.62
C THR A 78 0.58 -0.28 4.35
N ALA A 79 -0.24 0.73 4.03
CA ALA A 79 -1.11 0.70 2.85
C ALA A 79 -0.30 0.65 1.55
N SER A 80 0.64 1.59 1.34
CA SER A 80 1.51 1.60 0.16
C SER A 80 2.39 0.36 0.07
N THR A 81 2.94 -0.08 1.20
CA THR A 81 3.76 -1.29 1.26
C THR A 81 2.96 -2.53 0.87
N MET A 82 1.72 -2.67 1.37
CA MET A 82 0.88 -3.83 1.03
C MET A 82 0.42 -3.83 -0.42
N THR A 83 0.09 -2.67 -1.00
CA THR A 83 -0.25 -2.60 -2.43
C THR A 83 0.96 -2.95 -3.32
N SER A 84 2.16 -2.50 -2.96
CA SER A 84 3.39 -2.88 -3.66
C SER A 84 3.69 -4.39 -3.53
N ALA A 85 3.47 -4.97 -2.35
CA ALA A 85 3.62 -6.42 -2.15
C ALA A 85 2.63 -7.23 -3.00
N VAL A 86 1.38 -6.79 -3.08
CA VAL A 86 0.32 -7.41 -3.92
C VAL A 86 0.67 -7.32 -5.41
N GLU A 87 1.27 -6.21 -5.84
CA GLU A 87 1.78 -6.08 -7.21
C GLU A 87 2.94 -7.04 -7.46
N ALA A 88 3.89 -7.15 -6.53
CA ALA A 88 5.00 -8.09 -6.62
C ALA A 88 4.56 -9.57 -6.61
N LEU A 89 3.44 -9.89 -5.97
CA LEU A 89 2.77 -11.20 -6.04
C LEU A 89 2.09 -11.45 -7.40
N GLY A 90 2.01 -10.46 -8.29
CA GLY A 90 1.32 -10.57 -9.57
C GLY A 90 -0.21 -10.54 -9.47
N LEU A 91 -0.76 -10.04 -8.37
CA LEU A 91 -2.20 -10.02 -8.09
C LEU A 91 -2.91 -8.73 -8.53
N THR A 92 -2.17 -7.79 -9.12
CA THR A 92 -2.68 -6.57 -9.75
C THR A 92 -1.93 -6.29 -11.05
N LEU A 93 -2.35 -5.29 -11.81
CA LEU A 93 -1.63 -4.88 -13.01
C LEU A 93 -0.29 -4.22 -12.65
N PRO A 94 0.76 -4.41 -13.46
CA PRO A 94 2.04 -3.73 -13.26
C PRO A 94 1.88 -2.20 -13.22
N GLY A 95 2.48 -1.56 -12.21
CA GLY A 95 2.41 -0.12 -11.99
C GLY A 95 1.15 0.36 -11.24
N ALA A 96 0.17 -0.51 -11.00
CA ALA A 96 -1.10 -0.14 -10.40
C ALA A 96 -0.96 0.39 -8.97
N ALA A 97 0.00 -0.12 -8.18
CA ALA A 97 0.20 0.29 -6.79
C ALA A 97 0.66 1.75 -6.64
N SER A 98 1.24 2.35 -7.68
CA SER A 98 1.78 3.71 -7.66
C SER A 98 0.86 4.76 -8.29
N ILE A 99 -0.29 4.39 -8.85
CA ILE A 99 -1.23 5.33 -9.46
C ILE A 99 -2.04 6.02 -8.35
N PRO A 100 -1.96 7.36 -8.20
CA PRO A 100 -2.75 8.08 -7.22
C PRO A 100 -4.26 7.94 -7.47
N ALA A 101 -5.05 7.89 -6.39
CA ALA A 101 -6.50 7.74 -6.49
C ALA A 101 -7.19 8.86 -7.29
N ALA A 102 -6.62 10.06 -7.25
CA ALA A 102 -7.13 11.23 -7.97
C ALA A 102 -6.62 11.36 -9.41
N ASP A 103 -5.72 10.46 -9.83
CA ASP A 103 -5.17 10.48 -11.20
C ASP A 103 -6.16 9.88 -12.19
N SER A 104 -6.21 10.44 -13.40
CA SER A 104 -7.05 9.93 -14.50
C SER A 104 -6.66 8.52 -14.96
N ASP A 105 -5.44 8.07 -14.65
CA ASP A 105 -5.00 6.70 -14.94
C ASP A 105 -5.59 5.68 -13.96
N HIS A 106 -6.07 6.11 -12.79
CA HIS A 106 -6.69 5.20 -11.82
C HIS A 106 -7.97 4.52 -12.37
N PRO A 107 -8.98 5.24 -12.91
CA PRO A 107 -10.12 4.59 -13.54
C PRO A 107 -9.74 3.82 -14.82
N ARG A 108 -8.73 4.24 -15.57
CA ARG A 108 -8.23 3.48 -16.73
C ARG A 108 -7.63 2.15 -16.31
N MET A 109 -6.83 2.13 -15.24
CA MET A 109 -6.28 0.91 -14.63
C MET A 109 -7.39 -0.02 -14.15
N ALA A 110 -8.45 0.50 -13.51
CA ALA A 110 -9.59 -0.30 -13.08
C ALA A 110 -10.31 -0.97 -14.26
N VAL A 111 -10.53 -0.24 -15.36
CA VAL A 111 -11.10 -0.80 -16.59
C VAL A 111 -10.18 -1.87 -17.20
N ALA A 112 -8.87 -1.63 -17.24
CA ALA A 112 -7.90 -2.60 -17.73
C ALA A 112 -7.88 -3.87 -16.88
N SER A 113 -7.98 -3.73 -15.55
CA SER A 113 -8.11 -4.85 -14.62
C SER A 113 -9.38 -5.66 -14.88
N GLY A 114 -10.52 -4.99 -15.10
CA GLY A 114 -11.77 -5.65 -15.45
C GLY A 114 -11.72 -6.43 -16.77
N ARG A 115 -10.98 -5.93 -17.76
CA ARG A 115 -10.73 -6.66 -19.01
C ARG A 115 -9.80 -7.86 -18.79
N ARG A 116 -8.77 -7.68 -17.99
CA ARG A 116 -7.77 -8.72 -17.74
C ARG A 116 -8.32 -9.92 -16.98
N ILE A 117 -9.21 -9.72 -16.00
CA ILE A 117 -9.76 -10.81 -15.18
C ILE A 117 -10.49 -11.88 -16.01
N VAL A 118 -11.08 -11.51 -17.12
CA VAL A 118 -11.83 -12.44 -17.99
C VAL A 118 -10.95 -13.58 -18.53
N SER A 119 -9.66 -13.34 -18.68
CA SER A 119 -8.70 -14.30 -19.24
C SER A 119 -7.70 -14.83 -18.20
N LEU A 120 -7.83 -14.46 -16.93
CA LEU A 120 -6.91 -14.90 -15.90
C LEU A 120 -7.29 -16.28 -15.36
N PRO A 121 -6.31 -17.21 -15.24
CA PRO A 121 -6.48 -18.39 -14.40
C PRO A 121 -6.37 -17.97 -12.90
N PRO A 122 -6.71 -18.86 -11.96
CA PRO A 122 -6.37 -18.67 -10.56
C PRO A 122 -4.87 -18.37 -10.42
N PRO A 123 -4.47 -17.41 -9.57
CA PRO A 123 -3.08 -16.98 -9.49
C PRO A 123 -2.19 -18.11 -8.97
N PRO A 124 -1.07 -18.43 -9.67
CA PRO A 124 -0.10 -19.41 -9.20
C PRO A 124 0.75 -18.79 -8.09
N LEU A 125 0.26 -18.80 -6.87
CA LEU A 125 0.98 -18.31 -5.70
C LEU A 125 1.99 -19.37 -5.25
N SER A 126 3.22 -19.23 -5.71
CA SER A 126 4.35 -20.09 -5.30
C SER A 126 5.14 -19.47 -4.16
N LEU A 127 6.01 -20.27 -3.56
CA LEU A 127 6.94 -19.80 -2.53
C LEU A 127 7.84 -18.66 -3.07
N GLU A 128 8.30 -18.78 -4.30
CA GLU A 128 9.15 -17.78 -4.96
C GLU A 128 8.42 -16.46 -5.17
N ALA A 129 7.10 -16.50 -5.45
CA ALA A 129 6.28 -15.29 -5.57
C ALA A 129 6.24 -14.52 -4.24
N PHE A 130 6.04 -15.22 -3.12
CA PHE A 130 6.09 -14.61 -1.79
C PHE A 130 7.48 -14.10 -1.42
N GLU A 131 8.54 -14.85 -1.72
CA GLU A 131 9.92 -14.40 -1.50
C GLU A 131 10.22 -13.13 -2.31
N ASN A 132 9.77 -13.04 -3.56
CA ASN A 132 9.91 -11.84 -4.37
C ASN A 132 9.13 -10.65 -3.77
N ALA A 133 7.91 -10.86 -3.29
CA ALA A 133 7.16 -9.81 -2.61
C ALA A 133 7.87 -9.31 -1.34
N ILE A 134 8.45 -10.20 -0.55
CA ILE A 134 9.27 -9.83 0.63
C ILE A 134 10.49 -9.01 0.20
N LYS A 135 11.22 -9.43 -0.84
CA LYS A 135 12.39 -8.69 -1.35
C LYS A 135 12.00 -7.28 -1.82
N VAL A 136 10.87 -7.15 -2.53
CA VAL A 136 10.37 -5.83 -2.96
C VAL A 136 10.04 -4.97 -1.74
N VAL A 137 9.32 -5.51 -0.74
CA VAL A 137 9.00 -4.79 0.50
C VAL A 137 10.26 -4.28 1.20
N LEU A 138 11.31 -5.09 1.25
CA LEU A 138 12.60 -4.71 1.84
C LEU A 138 13.29 -3.62 1.02
N ALA A 139 13.32 -3.78 -0.30
CA ALA A 139 13.99 -2.84 -1.21
C ALA A 139 13.37 -1.44 -1.22
N ILE A 140 12.04 -1.35 -1.07
CA ILE A 140 11.34 -0.05 -1.00
C ILE A 140 11.36 0.58 0.39
N GLY A 141 12.01 -0.05 1.38
CA GLY A 141 11.97 0.40 2.76
C GLY A 141 10.58 0.29 3.38
N GLY A 142 9.80 -0.70 2.95
CA GLY A 142 8.42 -0.90 3.38
C GLY A 142 8.28 -1.19 4.87
N PHE A 143 7.11 -0.90 5.41
CA PHE A 143 6.82 -1.02 6.84
C PHE A 143 6.83 -2.48 7.31
N SER A 144 7.44 -2.76 8.46
CA SER A 144 7.64 -4.13 8.99
C SER A 144 6.34 -4.92 9.20
N HIS A 145 5.21 -4.26 9.42
CA HIS A 145 3.89 -4.91 9.54
C HIS A 145 3.45 -5.66 8.28
N SER A 146 3.98 -5.31 7.11
CA SER A 146 3.65 -6.02 5.87
C SER A 146 4.11 -7.50 5.92
N ARG A 147 5.20 -7.80 6.63
CA ARG A 147 5.64 -9.18 6.85
C ARG A 147 4.60 -9.98 7.64
N VAL A 148 4.02 -9.35 8.69
CA VAL A 148 2.96 -9.95 9.50
C VAL A 148 1.72 -10.25 8.67
N HIS A 149 1.46 -9.49 7.60
CA HIS A 149 0.32 -9.72 6.72
C HIS A 149 0.60 -10.72 5.58
N LEU A 150 1.83 -10.78 5.09
CA LEU A 150 2.21 -11.74 4.03
C LEU A 150 2.25 -13.19 4.56
N LEU A 151 2.68 -13.39 5.80
CA LEU A 151 2.71 -14.72 6.43
C LEU A 151 1.31 -15.37 6.49
N PRO A 152 0.25 -14.73 7.03
CA PRO A 152 -1.08 -15.30 6.99
C PRO A 152 -1.65 -15.48 5.58
N ALA A 153 -1.27 -14.60 4.63
CA ALA A 153 -1.74 -14.72 3.25
C ALA A 153 -1.17 -15.96 2.53
N SER A 154 -0.03 -16.48 2.96
CA SER A 154 0.56 -17.68 2.39
C SER A 154 -0.15 -18.97 2.82
N GLY A 155 -0.75 -19.01 4.01
CA GLY A 155 -1.47 -20.17 4.52
C GLY A 155 -2.61 -20.64 3.62
N PRO A 156 -3.58 -19.78 3.25
CA PRO A 156 -4.62 -20.10 2.28
C PRO A 156 -4.11 -20.50 0.89
N ALA A 157 -2.92 -20.02 0.51
CA ALA A 157 -2.25 -20.41 -0.72
C ALA A 157 -1.56 -21.79 -0.63
N GLY A 158 -1.55 -22.43 0.55
CA GLY A 158 -0.84 -23.68 0.79
C GLY A 158 0.70 -23.54 0.79
N VAL A 159 1.20 -22.34 1.01
CA VAL A 159 2.64 -22.01 0.98
C VAL A 159 3.14 -21.75 2.40
N ASP A 160 4.11 -22.51 2.86
CA ASP A 160 4.78 -22.28 4.14
C ASP A 160 6.01 -21.38 3.95
N ILE A 161 5.88 -20.12 4.30
CA ILE A 161 7.02 -19.17 4.23
C ILE A 161 7.93 -19.32 5.45
N GLY A 162 7.40 -19.68 6.62
CA GLY A 162 8.13 -19.77 7.89
C GLY A 162 8.79 -18.45 8.34
N VAL A 163 8.77 -18.16 9.62
CA VAL A 163 9.33 -16.90 10.18
C VAL A 163 10.85 -16.80 9.92
N SER A 164 11.57 -17.94 10.01
CA SER A 164 13.01 -18.01 9.77
C SER A 164 13.42 -17.67 8.32
N ARG A 165 12.56 -17.94 7.35
CA ARG A 165 12.81 -17.62 5.94
C ARG A 165 12.60 -16.14 5.65
N CYS A 166 11.59 -15.53 6.28
CA CYS A 166 11.37 -14.10 6.23
C CYS A 166 12.55 -13.30 6.82
N GLN A 167 13.24 -13.86 7.83
CA GLN A 167 14.46 -13.28 8.41
C GLN A 167 15.69 -13.39 7.50
N ARG A 168 15.81 -14.46 6.70
CA ARG A 168 16.94 -14.63 5.75
C ARG A 168 16.87 -13.73 4.53
N CYS A 169 15.71 -13.17 4.22
CA CYS A 169 15.55 -12.20 3.13
C CYS A 169 15.89 -10.76 3.58
N SER A 170 16.18 -10.55 4.87
CA SER A 170 16.57 -9.26 5.46
C SER A 170 18.08 -9.15 5.49
#